data_20a822902de215aa9760f915dac405a9
#
_entry.id   20a822902de215aa9760f915dac405a9
#
_cell.length_a   1.000
_cell.length_b   1.000
_cell.length_c   1.000
_cell.angle_alpha   90.00
_cell.angle_beta   90.00
_cell.angle_gamma   90.00
#
_symmetry.space_group_name_H-M   'P 1'
#
loop_
_entity.id
_entity.type
_entity.pdbx_description
1 polymer ?
#
loop_
_entity_poly.entity_id
_entity_poly.type
_entity_poly.pdbx_seq_one_letter_code
_entity_poly.pdbx_strand_id
1 'polypeptide(L)'
;MRGGAVTVMCMAINMTLAVKRSAAMPTALAIGRRSCWLALFAAVGLVNAGPSEVNAPVPVPVLVSGTGAVPAAIPLAPEFEQAVVPQLRPPPDVVASYATQLQGALDSAGVRIERPRFVALVDRSPKVQALLLLWGSSGTVWRLVGAAPVSTGLPGRYEHFATPLGVFDHSVYNPDYRAEGTKNEFGIRGYGRKGARVYDFGWVPAPKGWGNGAMSVMRLQMHATDPDHLEQRLGTAQSKGCIRIPASLNEFIDRHGVLDEDYQKEMDEGRRRRVLRGDWTPTPWSGRYLVVIDSMSSEQPGWSGQPAAR
;
A
#
# COMPACT_ATOMS: atom_id res chain seq x y z
N MET A 1 -39.64 16.28 13.11
CA MET A 1 -38.99 15.88 11.83
C MET A 1 -37.67 15.21 12.20
N ARG A 2 -37.58 13.90 11.98
CA ARG A 2 -36.46 13.09 12.41
C ARG A 2 -35.46 13.04 11.26
N GLY A 3 -34.31 13.71 11.41
CA GLY A 3 -33.19 13.63 10.47
C GLY A 3 -32.33 12.43 10.82
N GLY A 4 -32.31 11.43 9.94
CA GLY A 4 -31.46 10.25 10.11
C GLY A 4 -30.00 10.60 9.86
N ALA A 5 -29.14 10.38 10.85
CA ALA A 5 -27.70 10.43 10.71
C ALA A 5 -27.22 9.20 9.92
N VAL A 6 -26.68 9.44 8.72
CA VAL A 6 -25.99 8.40 7.94
C VAL A 6 -24.61 8.19 8.55
N THR A 7 -24.53 7.24 9.46
CA THR A 7 -23.23 6.73 9.94
C THR A 7 -22.62 5.89 8.82
N VAL A 8 -21.66 6.43 8.10
CA VAL A 8 -20.82 5.61 7.20
C VAL A 8 -19.90 4.78 8.10
N MET A 9 -20.42 3.66 8.51
CA MET A 9 -19.69 2.63 9.23
C MET A 9 -18.79 1.90 8.25
N CYS A 10 -17.62 1.51 8.71
CA CYS A 10 -16.81 0.47 8.06
C CYS A 10 -17.66 -0.81 8.05
N MET A 11 -18.57 -0.95 7.07
CA MET A 11 -19.52 -2.05 7.01
C MET A 11 -18.80 -3.32 6.54
N ALA A 12 -18.74 -4.31 7.42
CA ALA A 12 -18.52 -5.69 7.05
C ALA A 12 -19.85 -6.23 6.45
N ILE A 13 -19.90 -6.40 5.14
CA ILE A 13 -21.02 -7.05 4.49
C ILE A 13 -20.79 -8.55 4.55
N ASN A 14 -21.61 -9.25 5.34
CA ASN A 14 -21.68 -10.71 5.32
C ASN A 14 -22.33 -11.17 4.01
N MET A 15 -21.54 -11.47 2.99
CA MET A 15 -21.99 -12.25 1.84
C MET A 15 -21.78 -13.73 2.14
N THR A 16 -22.82 -14.39 2.66
CA THR A 16 -22.90 -15.84 2.65
C THR A 16 -23.23 -16.29 1.23
N LEU A 17 -22.22 -16.72 0.48
CA LEU A 17 -22.45 -17.40 -0.79
C LEU A 17 -23.01 -18.80 -0.51
N ALA A 18 -24.32 -18.96 -0.68
CA ALA A 18 -24.96 -20.26 -0.74
C ALA A 18 -24.60 -20.91 -2.09
N VAL A 19 -23.65 -21.82 -2.08
CA VAL A 19 -23.38 -22.69 -3.20
C VAL A 19 -24.50 -23.73 -3.29
N LYS A 20 -25.47 -23.49 -4.16
CA LYS A 20 -26.41 -24.55 -4.59
C LYS A 20 -25.65 -25.55 -5.44
N ARG A 21 -25.38 -26.72 -4.88
CA ARG A 21 -25.00 -27.92 -5.64
C ARG A 21 -26.23 -28.38 -6.45
N SER A 22 -26.14 -28.28 -7.77
CA SER A 22 -27.02 -29.02 -8.67
C SER A 22 -26.23 -30.17 -9.23
N ALA A 23 -26.68 -31.40 -8.89
CA ALA A 23 -26.19 -32.63 -9.44
C ALA A 23 -26.94 -32.95 -10.72
N ALA A 24 -26.21 -33.25 -11.81
CA ALA A 24 -26.64 -34.19 -12.84
C ALA A 24 -25.48 -34.40 -13.81
N MET A 25 -24.90 -35.60 -13.76
CA MET A 25 -24.27 -36.23 -14.94
C MET A 25 -25.37 -36.86 -15.82
N PRO A 26 -25.15 -36.98 -17.15
CA PRO A 26 -24.84 -38.32 -17.56
C PRO A 26 -23.83 -38.51 -18.72
N THR A 27 -23.16 -39.64 -18.63
CA THR A 27 -22.80 -40.64 -19.63
C THR A 27 -21.96 -40.28 -20.87
N ALA A 28 -20.92 -41.07 -20.97
CA ALA A 28 -19.93 -41.24 -21.99
C ALA A 28 -20.49 -41.58 -23.42
N LEU A 29 -19.74 -41.16 -24.42
CA LEU A 29 -19.60 -41.97 -25.66
C LEU A 29 -18.16 -41.81 -26.21
N ALA A 30 -17.55 -42.96 -26.42
CA ALA A 30 -16.24 -43.16 -27.00
C ALA A 30 -16.31 -43.13 -28.54
N ILE A 31 -15.13 -43.19 -29.15
CA ILE A 31 -14.80 -43.62 -30.51
C ILE A 31 -14.09 -42.52 -31.34
N GLY A 32 -12.85 -42.89 -31.69
CA GLY A 32 -12.32 -42.63 -32.98
C GLY A 32 -10.84 -42.27 -33.08
N ARG A 33 -9.95 -43.28 -32.95
CA ARG A 33 -8.57 -43.24 -33.46
C ARG A 33 -8.59 -43.07 -34.99
N ARG A 34 -7.79 -42.15 -35.54
CA ARG A 34 -7.14 -42.34 -36.84
C ARG A 34 -5.79 -41.65 -36.90
N SER A 35 -4.79 -42.49 -37.02
CA SER A 35 -3.41 -42.18 -37.43
C SER A 35 -3.37 -41.96 -38.95
N CYS A 36 -2.49 -41.06 -39.44
CA CYS A 36 -1.89 -41.03 -40.78
C CYS A 36 -0.66 -40.13 -40.71
N TRP A 37 0.47 -40.64 -40.68
CA TRP A 37 1.58 -41.08 -41.53
C TRP A 37 2.02 -40.02 -42.58
N LEU A 38 3.27 -39.57 -42.40
CA LEU A 38 4.40 -39.32 -43.33
C LEU A 38 4.13 -38.75 -44.73
N ALA A 39 4.84 -37.65 -45.04
CA ALA A 39 5.61 -37.57 -46.28
C ALA A 39 6.82 -36.60 -46.10
N LEU A 40 7.98 -37.19 -46.25
CA LEU A 40 9.32 -36.60 -46.36
C LEU A 40 9.49 -36.15 -47.81
N PHE A 41 9.88 -34.87 -48.07
CA PHE A 41 10.52 -34.48 -49.31
C PHE A 41 11.75 -33.62 -49.03
N ALA A 42 12.92 -34.22 -49.30
CA ALA A 42 14.18 -33.55 -49.38
C ALA A 42 14.30 -32.88 -50.76
N ALA A 43 14.54 -31.58 -50.75
CA ALA A 43 15.00 -30.85 -51.94
C ALA A 43 16.40 -30.28 -51.65
N VAL A 44 17.41 -30.88 -52.29
CA VAL A 44 18.78 -30.34 -52.30
C VAL A 44 18.82 -29.26 -53.37
N GLY A 45 18.98 -27.99 -52.92
CA GLY A 45 19.27 -26.87 -53.82
C GLY A 45 20.71 -26.43 -53.65
N LEU A 46 21.51 -26.63 -54.66
CA LEU A 46 22.83 -25.97 -54.77
C LEU A 46 22.64 -24.47 -54.84
N VAL A 47 23.23 -23.73 -53.92
CA VAL A 47 23.32 -22.25 -53.99
C VAL A 47 24.76 -21.86 -54.22
N ASN A 48 24.98 -21.21 -55.34
CA ASN A 48 26.20 -20.57 -55.79
C ASN A 48 26.74 -19.56 -54.76
N ALA A 49 28.01 -19.67 -54.43
CA ALA A 49 28.73 -18.68 -53.62
C ALA A 49 29.06 -17.44 -54.45
N GLY A 50 28.36 -16.34 -54.19
CA GLY A 50 28.78 -15.02 -54.65
C GLY A 50 29.68 -14.36 -53.59
N PRO A 51 30.51 -13.33 -53.97
CA PRO A 51 31.51 -12.77 -53.11
C PRO A 51 30.88 -12.04 -51.90
N SER A 52 31.44 -12.29 -50.71
CA SER A 52 31.05 -11.64 -49.45
C SER A 52 31.36 -10.14 -49.50
N GLU A 53 30.29 -9.33 -49.53
CA GLU A 53 30.39 -7.92 -49.15
C GLU A 53 30.67 -7.85 -47.64
N VAL A 54 31.77 -7.21 -47.29
CA VAL A 54 32.12 -6.90 -45.89
C VAL A 54 31.17 -5.83 -45.43
N ASN A 55 30.11 -6.23 -44.70
CA ASN A 55 29.21 -5.32 -44.02
C ASN A 55 29.97 -4.55 -42.94
N ALA A 56 30.05 -3.23 -43.09
CA ALA A 56 30.48 -2.34 -42.04
C ALA A 56 29.58 -2.52 -40.79
N PRO A 57 30.14 -2.46 -39.57
CA PRO A 57 29.36 -2.63 -38.37
C PRO A 57 28.31 -1.51 -38.25
N VAL A 58 27.05 -1.88 -38.23
CA VAL A 58 25.92 -0.99 -37.91
C VAL A 58 26.18 -0.46 -36.51
N PRO A 59 26.15 0.87 -36.28
CA PRO A 59 26.31 1.41 -34.95
C PRO A 59 25.13 0.96 -34.11
N VAL A 60 25.40 0.11 -33.11
CA VAL A 60 24.41 -0.28 -32.07
C VAL A 60 24.05 1.00 -31.33
N PRO A 61 22.75 1.38 -31.23
CA PRO A 61 22.40 2.51 -30.41
C PRO A 61 22.84 2.21 -28.97
N VAL A 62 23.78 2.99 -28.47
CA VAL A 62 24.12 3.00 -27.06
C VAL A 62 22.85 3.47 -26.33
N LEU A 63 22.16 2.53 -25.73
CA LEU A 63 21.16 2.83 -24.71
C LEU A 63 21.92 3.59 -23.61
N VAL A 64 21.84 4.90 -23.65
CA VAL A 64 22.23 5.74 -22.52
C VAL A 64 21.24 5.37 -21.42
N SER A 65 21.61 4.38 -20.61
CA SER A 65 20.98 4.14 -19.33
C SER A 65 21.15 5.43 -18.54
N GLY A 66 20.08 6.23 -18.49
CA GLY A 66 20.00 7.35 -17.60
C GLY A 66 20.07 6.83 -16.18
N THR A 67 21.29 6.63 -15.68
CA THR A 67 21.57 6.51 -14.25
C THR A 67 21.26 7.86 -13.64
N GLY A 68 19.99 8.13 -13.41
CA GLY A 68 19.60 9.23 -12.54
C GLY A 68 20.33 9.02 -11.21
N ALA A 69 21.34 9.84 -10.94
CA ALA A 69 22.12 9.78 -9.72
C ALA A 69 21.14 9.74 -8.54
N VAL A 70 21.21 8.70 -7.70
CA VAL A 70 20.40 8.61 -6.47
C VAL A 70 20.74 9.85 -5.65
N PRO A 71 19.77 10.70 -5.28
CA PRO A 71 20.03 11.92 -4.54
C PRO A 71 20.84 11.63 -3.28
N ALA A 72 21.88 12.44 -3.01
CA ALA A 72 22.67 12.33 -1.80
C ALA A 72 21.79 12.60 -0.55
N ALA A 73 20.84 13.51 -0.67
CA ALA A 73 19.83 13.80 0.35
C ALA A 73 18.59 12.90 0.17
N ILE A 74 17.95 12.56 1.29
CA ILE A 74 16.66 11.83 1.28
C ILE A 74 15.56 12.82 0.91
N PRO A 75 14.81 12.60 -0.18
CA PRO A 75 13.74 13.51 -0.57
C PRO A 75 12.69 13.65 0.55
N LEU A 76 12.19 14.86 0.75
CA LEU A 76 11.15 15.22 1.72
C LEU A 76 11.49 14.97 3.21
N ALA A 77 12.72 14.54 3.56
CA ALA A 77 13.06 14.31 4.96
C ALA A 77 13.09 15.62 5.78
N PRO A 78 13.64 16.74 5.29
CA PRO A 78 13.56 18.02 6.00
C PRO A 78 12.12 18.52 6.16
N GLU A 79 11.29 18.38 5.14
CA GLU A 79 9.88 18.77 5.16
C GLU A 79 9.07 17.89 6.11
N PHE A 80 9.36 16.59 6.16
CA PHE A 80 8.75 15.68 7.14
C PHE A 80 9.08 16.12 8.57
N GLU A 81 10.35 16.41 8.84
CA GLU A 81 10.80 16.83 10.17
C GLU A 81 10.12 18.12 10.65
N GLN A 82 9.84 19.03 9.73
CA GLN A 82 9.17 20.29 10.04
C GLN A 82 7.65 20.17 10.18
N ALA A 83 7.02 19.33 9.35
CA ALA A 83 5.57 19.30 9.19
C ALA A 83 4.87 18.25 10.06
N VAL A 84 5.51 17.11 10.33
CA VAL A 84 4.83 15.96 10.97
C VAL A 84 5.02 16.01 12.49
N VAL A 85 3.92 15.95 13.22
CA VAL A 85 3.88 15.89 14.69
C VAL A 85 2.72 14.99 15.11
N PRO A 86 2.92 14.04 16.03
CA PRO A 86 4.16 13.65 16.68
C PRO A 86 5.04 12.78 15.77
N GLN A 87 6.35 12.79 16.05
CA GLN A 87 7.33 11.97 15.35
C GLN A 87 7.89 10.88 16.26
N LEU A 88 8.29 9.75 15.65
CA LEU A 88 9.11 8.72 16.26
C LEU A 88 10.54 8.82 15.71
N ARG A 89 11.53 8.39 16.51
CA ARG A 89 12.94 8.45 16.12
C ARG A 89 13.60 7.08 16.33
N PRO A 90 13.30 6.12 15.42
CA PRO A 90 13.93 4.80 15.52
C PRO A 90 15.44 4.92 15.29
N PRO A 91 16.27 4.19 16.08
CA PRO A 91 17.72 4.14 15.87
C PRO A 91 18.10 3.56 14.51
N PRO A 92 19.31 3.86 13.98
CA PRO A 92 19.73 3.41 12.65
C PRO A 92 19.71 1.89 12.44
N ASP A 93 20.06 1.10 13.44
CA ASP A 93 20.01 -0.37 13.42
C ASP A 93 18.56 -0.88 13.33
N VAL A 94 17.63 -0.25 14.01
CA VAL A 94 16.21 -0.53 13.92
C VAL A 94 15.71 -0.19 12.51
N VAL A 95 16.08 0.95 11.94
CA VAL A 95 15.74 1.32 10.56
C VAL A 95 16.26 0.29 9.57
N ALA A 96 17.48 -0.20 9.73
CA ALA A 96 18.06 -1.25 8.89
C ALA A 96 17.28 -2.57 8.98
N SER A 97 16.82 -2.94 10.19
CA SER A 97 15.96 -4.11 10.40
C SER A 97 14.62 -3.95 9.66
N TYR A 98 13.96 -2.80 9.78
CA TYR A 98 12.69 -2.52 9.05
C TYR A 98 12.90 -2.47 7.54
N ALA A 99 14.02 -1.96 7.06
CA ALA A 99 14.37 -1.97 5.64
C ALA A 99 14.47 -3.41 5.09
N THR A 100 15.07 -4.32 5.86
CA THR A 100 15.14 -5.75 5.53
C THR A 100 13.76 -6.40 5.53
N GLN A 101 12.92 -6.11 6.54
CA GLN A 101 11.56 -6.64 6.62
C GLN A 101 10.68 -6.10 5.48
N LEU A 102 10.81 -4.83 5.11
CA LEU A 102 10.14 -4.24 3.95
C LEU A 102 10.51 -4.99 2.68
N GLN A 103 11.82 -5.17 2.42
CA GLN A 103 12.26 -5.88 1.20
C GLN A 103 11.73 -7.31 1.18
N GLY A 104 11.80 -8.03 2.30
CA GLY A 104 11.26 -9.39 2.40
C GLY A 104 9.74 -9.46 2.16
N ALA A 105 8.97 -8.48 2.62
CA ALA A 105 7.54 -8.40 2.38
C ALA A 105 7.22 -8.12 0.90
N LEU A 106 7.96 -7.21 0.26
CA LEU A 106 7.83 -6.92 -1.17
C LEU A 106 8.17 -8.15 -2.02
N ASP A 107 9.28 -8.82 -1.71
CA ASP A 107 9.73 -10.03 -2.43
C ASP A 107 8.70 -11.16 -2.30
N SER A 108 8.17 -11.37 -1.10
CA SER A 108 7.13 -12.37 -0.83
C SER A 108 5.82 -12.09 -1.56
N ALA A 109 5.52 -10.81 -1.82
CA ALA A 109 4.36 -10.39 -2.60
C ALA A 109 4.63 -10.35 -4.11
N GLY A 110 5.84 -10.66 -4.57
CA GLY A 110 6.24 -10.54 -5.97
C GLY A 110 6.29 -9.09 -6.48
N VAL A 111 6.41 -8.12 -5.57
CA VAL A 111 6.45 -6.69 -5.91
C VAL A 111 7.89 -6.24 -6.06
N ARG A 112 8.23 -5.71 -7.23
CA ARG A 112 9.54 -5.12 -7.52
C ARG A 112 9.40 -3.63 -7.78
N ILE A 113 10.14 -2.83 -7.03
CA ILE A 113 10.22 -1.38 -7.19
C ILE A 113 11.52 -1.06 -7.93
N GLU A 114 11.44 -0.78 -9.23
CA GLU A 114 12.60 -0.69 -10.12
C GLU A 114 13.39 0.61 -9.98
N ARG A 115 12.74 1.67 -9.53
CA ARG A 115 13.34 3.00 -9.32
C ARG A 115 12.94 3.54 -7.95
N PRO A 116 13.75 4.42 -7.33
CA PRO A 116 13.44 4.90 -5.98
C PRO A 116 12.02 5.47 -5.86
N ARG A 117 11.29 5.01 -4.85
CA ARG A 117 9.91 5.39 -4.52
C ARG A 117 9.72 5.46 -3.02
N PHE A 118 8.73 6.20 -2.59
CA PHE A 118 8.26 6.15 -1.22
C PHE A 118 7.41 4.90 -0.98
N VAL A 119 7.57 4.31 0.19
CA VAL A 119 6.74 3.21 0.69
C VAL A 119 6.37 3.51 2.14
N ALA A 120 5.09 3.39 2.45
CA ALA A 120 4.61 3.47 3.83
C ALA A 120 4.69 2.06 4.45
N LEU A 121 5.56 1.86 5.42
CA LEU A 121 5.68 0.63 6.19
C LEU A 121 5.02 0.81 7.55
N VAL A 122 4.05 -0.01 7.89
CA VAL A 122 3.35 0.00 9.18
C VAL A 122 3.67 -1.26 9.96
N ASP A 123 4.19 -1.10 11.15
CA ASP A 123 4.29 -2.17 12.13
C ASP A 123 3.06 -2.15 13.04
N ARG A 124 2.21 -3.17 12.91
CA ARG A 124 0.99 -3.32 13.71
C ARG A 124 1.21 -3.96 15.07
N SER A 125 2.44 -4.37 15.43
CA SER A 125 2.73 -4.95 16.74
C SER A 125 2.12 -4.08 17.85
N PRO A 126 1.37 -4.65 18.80
CA PRO A 126 0.77 -3.89 19.90
C PRO A 126 1.78 -3.09 20.72
N LYS A 127 3.05 -3.49 20.70
CA LYS A 127 4.15 -2.84 21.40
C LYS A 127 4.85 -1.76 20.57
N VAL A 128 4.55 -1.65 19.28
CA VAL A 128 5.24 -0.71 18.37
C VAL A 128 4.29 0.34 17.83
N GLN A 129 3.27 -0.04 17.05
CA GLN A 129 2.27 0.86 16.47
C GLN A 129 2.89 2.07 15.78
N ALA A 130 3.72 1.83 14.78
CA ALA A 130 4.49 2.84 14.07
C ALA A 130 4.29 2.76 12.56
N LEU A 131 4.33 3.91 11.88
CA LEU A 131 4.53 4.04 10.45
C LEU A 131 5.93 4.60 10.21
N LEU A 132 6.70 3.93 9.36
CA LEU A 132 7.96 4.40 8.82
C LEU A 132 7.74 4.75 7.34
N LEU A 133 7.98 5.99 6.96
CA LEU A 133 8.03 6.37 5.55
C LEU A 133 9.45 6.12 5.06
N LEU A 134 9.58 5.16 4.15
CA LEU A 134 10.87 4.75 3.58
C LEU A 134 10.95 5.16 2.11
N TRP A 135 12.15 5.47 1.65
CA TRP A 135 12.46 5.81 0.27
C TRP A 135 13.61 4.94 -0.25
N GLY A 136 13.42 4.33 -1.42
CA GLY A 136 14.38 3.42 -2.02
C GLY A 136 13.80 2.64 -3.19
N SER A 137 14.52 1.63 -3.64
CA SER A 137 14.08 0.66 -4.66
C SER A 137 14.54 -0.75 -4.31
N SER A 138 13.92 -1.75 -4.91
CA SER A 138 14.30 -3.16 -4.70
C SER A 138 15.78 -3.38 -5.05
N GLY A 139 16.50 -4.03 -4.12
CA GLY A 139 17.94 -4.27 -4.27
C GLY A 139 18.84 -3.08 -3.91
N THR A 140 18.28 -1.98 -3.40
CA THR A 140 19.05 -0.86 -2.85
C THR A 140 18.76 -0.68 -1.35
N VAL A 141 19.51 0.21 -0.71
CA VAL A 141 19.26 0.54 0.70
C VAL A 141 18.01 1.41 0.82
N TRP A 142 17.03 0.93 1.56
CA TRP A 142 15.87 1.72 1.97
C TRP A 142 16.28 2.74 3.04
N ARG A 143 15.95 4.00 2.83
CA ARG A 143 16.33 5.12 3.71
C ARG A 143 15.10 5.70 4.38
N LEU A 144 15.20 5.98 5.68
CA LEU A 144 14.10 6.56 6.45
C LEU A 144 13.92 8.05 6.10
N VAL A 145 12.72 8.40 5.67
CA VAL A 145 12.26 9.80 5.52
C VAL A 145 11.82 10.35 6.86
N GLY A 146 11.04 9.56 7.59
CA GLY A 146 10.58 9.86 8.93
C GLY A 146 9.64 8.78 9.46
N ALA A 147 9.30 8.86 10.73
CA ALA A 147 8.39 7.92 11.37
C ALA A 147 7.39 8.64 12.29
N ALA A 148 6.20 8.06 12.43
CA ALA A 148 5.13 8.59 13.27
C ALA A 148 4.34 7.45 13.95
N PRO A 149 3.74 7.70 15.12
CA PRO A 149 2.88 6.72 15.77
C PRO A 149 1.58 6.53 14.98
N VAL A 150 1.05 5.31 15.00
CA VAL A 150 -0.24 4.97 14.38
C VAL A 150 -1.15 4.27 15.38
N SER A 151 -2.40 4.02 14.98
CA SER A 151 -3.26 3.06 15.64
C SER A 151 -3.84 2.10 14.61
N THR A 152 -3.56 0.82 14.79
CA THR A 152 -4.09 -0.27 13.98
C THR A 152 -5.27 -0.97 14.66
N GLY A 153 -5.80 -2.02 14.06
CA GLY A 153 -6.92 -2.78 14.58
C GLY A 153 -6.67 -3.36 15.98
N LEU A 154 -7.65 -3.18 16.86
CA LEU A 154 -7.67 -3.79 18.18
C LEU A 154 -8.63 -4.99 18.19
N PRO A 155 -8.16 -6.23 17.99
CA PRO A 155 -9.00 -7.42 18.08
C PRO A 155 -9.57 -7.60 19.50
N GLY A 156 -10.58 -8.44 19.64
CA GLY A 156 -11.23 -8.74 20.92
C GLY A 156 -12.61 -8.14 21.08
N ARG A 157 -13.14 -7.41 20.09
CA ARG A 157 -14.50 -6.85 20.07
C ARG A 157 -15.21 -7.17 18.76
N TYR A 158 -16.53 -7.22 18.78
CA TYR A 158 -17.35 -7.40 17.58
C TYR A 158 -17.04 -6.32 16.53
N GLU A 159 -16.94 -6.71 15.28
CA GLU A 159 -16.53 -5.87 14.12
C GLU A 159 -15.11 -5.25 14.21
N HIS A 160 -14.28 -5.70 15.11
CA HIS A 160 -12.89 -5.28 15.17
C HIS A 160 -12.00 -6.33 14.49
N PHE A 161 -11.43 -5.99 13.35
CA PHE A 161 -10.44 -6.80 12.65
C PHE A 161 -9.03 -6.53 13.20
N ALA A 162 -8.17 -7.52 13.17
CA ALA A 162 -6.74 -7.24 13.15
C ALA A 162 -6.39 -6.63 11.79
N THR A 163 -5.65 -5.52 11.77
CA THR A 163 -5.17 -4.95 10.50
C THR A 163 -4.41 -6.02 9.71
N PRO A 164 -4.77 -6.32 8.46
CA PRO A 164 -4.17 -7.43 7.72
C PRO A 164 -2.69 -7.16 7.43
N LEU A 165 -1.90 -8.22 7.42
CA LEU A 165 -0.49 -8.19 6.99
C LEU A 165 -0.42 -8.29 5.47
N GLY A 166 0.58 -7.65 4.87
CA GLY A 166 0.85 -7.77 3.43
C GLY A 166 1.26 -6.47 2.78
N VAL A 167 1.30 -6.50 1.45
CA VAL A 167 1.57 -5.36 0.57
C VAL A 167 0.27 -4.96 -0.09
N PHE A 168 -0.12 -3.71 0.06
CA PHE A 168 -1.39 -3.17 -0.43
C PHE A 168 -1.12 -2.04 -1.41
N ASP A 169 -1.78 -2.12 -2.56
CA ASP A 169 -1.64 -1.17 -3.64
C ASP A 169 -2.62 0.00 -3.46
N HIS A 170 -2.12 1.22 -3.51
CA HIS A 170 -2.91 2.44 -3.54
C HIS A 170 -3.14 2.87 -4.99
N SER A 171 -4.34 2.69 -5.47
CA SER A 171 -4.65 2.93 -6.88
C SER A 171 -5.96 3.68 -7.08
N VAL A 172 -6.09 4.30 -8.25
CA VAL A 172 -7.31 5.03 -8.66
C VAL A 172 -8.54 4.12 -8.85
N TYR A 173 -8.37 2.80 -8.85
CA TYR A 173 -9.48 1.83 -8.89
C TYR A 173 -10.21 1.73 -7.54
N ASN A 174 -9.53 2.06 -6.45
CA ASN A 174 -10.12 2.26 -5.13
C ASN A 174 -10.02 3.75 -4.79
N PRO A 175 -10.94 4.59 -5.32
CA PRO A 175 -10.76 6.04 -5.25
C PRO A 175 -10.85 6.54 -3.82
N ASP A 176 -9.87 7.32 -3.46
CA ASP A 176 -9.85 8.06 -2.22
C ASP A 176 -11.01 9.04 -2.12
N TYR A 177 -11.30 9.47 -0.90
CA TYR A 177 -12.27 10.52 -0.64
C TYR A 177 -11.80 11.47 0.46
N ARG A 178 -12.55 12.55 0.66
CA ARG A 178 -12.28 13.52 1.72
C ARG A 178 -13.24 13.32 2.88
N ALA A 179 -12.70 13.33 4.09
CA ALA A 179 -13.50 13.25 5.31
C ALA A 179 -14.47 14.43 5.41
N GLU A 180 -15.70 14.17 5.79
CA GLU A 180 -16.72 15.21 6.01
C GLU A 180 -16.48 16.02 7.29
N GLY A 181 -15.71 15.46 8.24
CA GLY A 181 -15.41 16.08 9.52
C GLY A 181 -16.60 16.10 10.50
N THR A 182 -17.62 15.31 10.19
CA THR A 182 -18.82 15.15 11.06
C THR A 182 -18.44 14.46 12.37
N LYS A 183 -19.05 14.91 13.46
CA LYS A 183 -18.90 14.32 14.79
C LYS A 183 -19.99 13.29 15.03
N ASN A 184 -19.63 12.18 15.65
CA ASN A 184 -20.57 11.18 16.13
C ASN A 184 -21.26 11.65 17.43
N GLU A 185 -22.09 10.82 18.03
CA GLU A 185 -22.79 11.07 19.29
C GLU A 185 -21.86 11.38 20.47
N PHE A 186 -20.60 10.95 20.40
CA PHE A 186 -19.55 11.22 21.40
C PHE A 186 -18.71 12.46 21.08
N GLY A 187 -19.07 13.22 20.08
CA GLY A 187 -18.31 14.41 19.66
C GLY A 187 -17.03 14.10 18.89
N ILE A 188 -16.82 12.85 18.45
CA ILE A 188 -15.57 12.38 17.83
C ILE A 188 -15.73 12.32 16.31
N ARG A 189 -14.71 12.76 15.57
CA ARG A 189 -14.60 12.65 14.12
C ARG A 189 -13.90 11.33 13.74
N GLY A 190 -14.62 10.45 13.04
CA GLY A 190 -14.09 9.11 12.69
C GLY A 190 -12.86 9.13 11.76
N TYR A 191 -12.83 10.07 10.81
CA TYR A 191 -11.81 10.20 9.76
C TYR A 191 -11.01 11.50 9.83
N GLY A 192 -10.94 12.12 11.01
CA GLY A 192 -10.24 13.39 11.20
C GLY A 192 -11.06 14.61 10.84
N ARG A 193 -10.40 15.76 10.63
CA ARG A 193 -11.04 17.03 10.28
C ARG A 193 -11.62 16.98 8.87
N LYS A 194 -12.58 17.87 8.60
CA LYS A 194 -13.14 18.07 7.26
C LYS A 194 -12.02 18.30 6.24
N GLY A 195 -12.08 17.56 5.16
CA GLY A 195 -11.10 17.66 4.08
C GLY A 195 -9.87 16.76 4.24
N ALA A 196 -9.66 16.10 5.40
CA ALA A 196 -8.61 15.10 5.55
C ALA A 196 -8.80 13.98 4.51
N ARG A 197 -7.71 13.52 3.89
CA ARG A 197 -7.77 12.47 2.87
C ARG A 197 -7.90 11.10 3.51
N VAL A 198 -8.76 10.27 2.95
CA VAL A 198 -8.89 8.86 3.30
C VAL A 198 -8.31 8.07 2.15
N TYR A 199 -7.16 7.44 2.39
CA TYR A 199 -6.48 6.56 1.44
C TYR A 199 -7.15 5.20 1.45
N ASP A 200 -7.55 4.71 0.30
CA ASP A 200 -8.32 3.49 0.16
C ASP A 200 -7.51 2.40 -0.55
N PHE A 201 -7.29 1.29 0.14
CA PHE A 201 -6.57 0.12 -0.38
C PHE A 201 -7.50 -1.01 -0.80
N GLY A 202 -8.81 -0.73 -0.86
CA GLY A 202 -9.83 -1.68 -1.32
C GLY A 202 -10.27 -2.71 -0.29
N TRP A 203 -10.97 -3.72 -0.79
CA TRP A 203 -11.48 -4.82 0.00
C TRP A 203 -10.45 -5.93 0.11
N VAL A 204 -10.06 -6.28 1.32
CA VAL A 204 -8.98 -7.20 1.60
C VAL A 204 -9.40 -8.27 2.61
N PRO A 205 -8.87 -9.50 2.51
CA PRO A 205 -9.08 -10.51 3.54
C PRO A 205 -8.35 -10.11 4.83
N ALA A 206 -9.04 -10.26 5.95
CA ALA A 206 -8.49 -9.95 7.26
C ALA A 206 -9.02 -10.92 8.33
N PRO A 207 -8.23 -11.27 9.35
CA PRO A 207 -8.71 -12.08 10.46
C PRO A 207 -9.67 -11.26 11.32
N LYS A 208 -10.83 -11.86 11.63
CA LYS A 208 -11.76 -11.27 12.60
C LYS A 208 -11.07 -11.24 13.97
N GLY A 209 -11.20 -10.11 14.65
CA GLY A 209 -10.79 -10.01 16.04
C GLY A 209 -11.86 -10.53 17.03
N TRP A 210 -12.89 -11.26 16.55
CA TRP A 210 -14.00 -11.77 17.35
C TRP A 210 -14.43 -13.16 16.89
N GLY A 211 -15.25 -13.83 17.71
CA GLY A 211 -15.75 -15.18 17.43
C GLY A 211 -14.60 -16.18 17.38
N ASN A 212 -14.54 -16.97 16.32
CA ASN A 212 -13.50 -17.97 16.10
C ASN A 212 -12.24 -17.44 15.39
N GLY A 213 -12.13 -16.13 15.19
CA GLY A 213 -11.00 -15.54 14.48
C GLY A 213 -10.91 -15.84 12.96
N ALA A 214 -11.96 -16.41 12.36
CA ALA A 214 -11.95 -16.78 10.95
C ALA A 214 -11.70 -15.58 10.05
N MET A 215 -11.13 -15.84 8.87
CA MET A 215 -10.93 -14.82 7.83
C MET A 215 -12.28 -14.27 7.34
N SER A 216 -12.31 -12.98 7.09
CA SER A 216 -13.43 -12.26 6.48
C SER A 216 -12.87 -11.15 5.59
N VAL A 217 -13.75 -10.32 5.05
CA VAL A 217 -13.35 -9.22 4.17
C VAL A 217 -13.62 -7.89 4.87
N MET A 218 -12.65 -6.99 4.84
CA MET A 218 -12.79 -5.61 5.31
C MET A 218 -12.26 -4.63 4.26
N ARG A 219 -12.74 -3.39 4.31
CA ARG A 219 -12.14 -2.31 3.51
C ARG A 219 -10.98 -1.73 4.28
N LEU A 220 -9.77 -1.86 3.73
CA LEU A 220 -8.57 -1.33 4.35
C LEU A 220 -8.37 0.12 3.96
N GLN A 221 -8.29 0.99 4.96
CA GLN A 221 -8.09 2.41 4.77
C GLN A 221 -7.02 2.95 5.72
N MET A 222 -6.30 3.98 5.28
CA MET A 222 -5.42 4.78 6.12
C MET A 222 -5.95 6.22 6.14
N HIS A 223 -6.14 6.79 7.32
CA HIS A 223 -6.76 8.09 7.47
C HIS A 223 -6.33 8.80 8.76
N ALA A 224 -6.52 10.12 8.82
CA ALA A 224 -6.33 10.86 10.05
C ALA A 224 -7.30 10.39 11.13
N THR A 225 -6.92 10.57 12.38
CA THR A 225 -7.83 10.43 13.53
C THR A 225 -8.34 11.80 14.00
N ASP A 226 -9.25 11.80 14.99
CA ASP A 226 -9.71 13.05 15.59
C ASP A 226 -8.55 13.73 16.34
N PRO A 227 -8.11 14.91 15.90
CA PRO A 227 -6.95 15.57 16.50
C PRO A 227 -7.24 16.15 17.90
N ASP A 228 -8.51 16.36 18.23
CA ASP A 228 -8.89 16.97 19.49
C ASP A 228 -9.02 15.90 20.62
N HIS A 229 -9.34 14.62 20.25
CA HIS A 229 -9.69 13.58 21.22
C HIS A 229 -8.91 12.27 21.08
N LEU A 230 -8.42 11.91 19.89
CA LEU A 230 -7.86 10.58 19.63
C LEU A 230 -6.39 10.57 19.22
N GLU A 231 -5.82 11.70 18.80
CA GLU A 231 -4.41 11.76 18.38
C GLU A 231 -3.46 11.36 19.50
N GLN A 232 -3.80 11.74 20.73
CA GLN A 232 -3.06 11.34 21.93
C GLN A 232 -3.03 9.81 22.20
N ARG A 233 -3.88 9.04 21.51
CA ARG A 233 -3.93 7.57 21.62
C ARG A 233 -3.16 6.85 20.52
N LEU A 234 -2.59 7.58 19.56
CA LEU A 234 -1.69 6.99 18.57
C LEU A 234 -0.48 6.37 19.29
N GLY A 235 0.04 5.28 18.76
CA GLY A 235 1.03 4.44 19.44
C GLY A 235 0.39 3.26 20.19
N THR A 236 -0.96 3.14 20.14
CA THR A 236 -1.68 1.98 20.69
C THR A 236 -2.75 1.48 19.70
N ALA A 237 -3.00 0.18 19.67
CA ALA A 237 -4.04 -0.39 18.83
C ALA A 237 -5.42 0.08 19.31
N GLN A 238 -6.23 0.69 18.44
CA GLN A 238 -7.50 1.34 18.81
C GLN A 238 -8.57 1.24 17.74
N SER A 239 -8.23 0.86 16.49
CA SER A 239 -9.16 0.92 15.37
C SER A 239 -9.98 -0.36 15.21
N LYS A 240 -10.92 -0.34 14.29
CA LYS A 240 -11.67 -1.51 13.84
C LYS A 240 -10.95 -2.28 12.71
N GLY A 241 -9.68 -1.96 12.42
CA GLY A 241 -8.88 -2.58 11.37
C GLY A 241 -8.18 -1.59 10.44
N CYS A 242 -8.73 -0.38 10.24
CA CYS A 242 -8.09 0.69 9.49
C CYS A 242 -6.84 1.22 10.21
N ILE A 243 -5.97 1.90 9.49
CA ILE A 243 -4.76 2.53 10.04
C ILE A 243 -5.05 4.00 10.30
N ARG A 244 -4.99 4.40 11.56
CA ARG A 244 -5.11 5.79 11.96
C ARG A 244 -3.74 6.43 12.08
N ILE A 245 -3.58 7.59 11.47
CA ILE A 245 -2.33 8.37 11.45
C ILE A 245 -2.55 9.78 12.02
N PRO A 246 -1.48 10.49 12.43
CA PRO A 246 -1.57 11.90 12.80
C PRO A 246 -2.17 12.76 11.69
N ALA A 247 -2.91 13.80 12.03
CA ALA A 247 -3.47 14.72 11.05
C ALA A 247 -2.38 15.42 10.23
N SER A 248 -1.26 15.77 10.87
CA SER A 248 -0.10 16.36 10.21
C SER A 248 0.56 15.41 9.20
N LEU A 249 0.69 14.11 9.52
CA LEU A 249 1.19 13.12 8.58
C LEU A 249 0.22 12.93 7.41
N ASN A 250 -1.10 12.90 7.68
CA ASN A 250 -2.11 12.83 6.62
C ASN A 250 -1.98 14.00 5.65
N GLU A 251 -1.84 15.23 6.17
CA GLU A 251 -1.66 16.42 5.36
C GLU A 251 -0.35 16.40 4.57
N PHE A 252 0.74 15.94 5.19
CA PHE A 252 2.05 15.80 4.54
C PHE A 252 1.99 14.84 3.35
N ILE A 253 1.45 13.62 3.56
CA ILE A 253 1.32 12.61 2.48
C ILE A 253 0.45 13.15 1.34
N ASP A 254 -0.65 13.83 1.69
CA ASP A 254 -1.63 14.38 0.74
C ASP A 254 -1.05 15.54 -0.08
N ARG A 255 -0.38 16.50 0.56
CA ARG A 255 0.21 17.66 -0.10
C ARG A 255 1.30 17.26 -1.09
N HIS A 256 2.20 16.37 -0.66
CA HIS A 256 3.34 15.95 -1.46
C HIS A 256 3.04 14.75 -2.37
N GLY A 257 1.80 14.25 -2.39
CA GLY A 257 1.40 13.11 -3.21
C GLY A 257 2.28 11.88 -2.99
N VAL A 258 2.67 11.63 -1.74
CA VAL A 258 3.71 10.63 -1.40
C VAL A 258 3.34 9.22 -1.88
N LEU A 259 2.03 8.89 -1.88
CA LEU A 259 1.50 7.60 -2.34
C LEU A 259 0.73 7.72 -3.65
N ASP A 260 0.86 8.80 -4.39
CA ASP A 260 0.01 9.17 -5.53
C ASP A 260 0.58 8.79 -6.90
N GLU A 261 1.38 7.73 -7.03
CA GLU A 261 1.96 7.33 -8.31
C GLU A 261 0.90 7.16 -9.41
N ASP A 262 -0.21 6.49 -9.12
CA ASP A 262 -1.32 6.29 -10.06
C ASP A 262 -2.10 7.60 -10.36
N TYR A 263 -2.28 8.44 -9.34
CA TYR A 263 -2.93 9.75 -9.51
C TYR A 263 -2.08 10.70 -10.36
N GLN A 264 -0.75 10.67 -10.22
CA GLN A 264 0.16 11.43 -11.09
C GLN A 264 0.06 10.97 -12.54
N LYS A 265 0.08 9.65 -12.76
CA LYS A 265 -0.10 9.09 -14.10
C LYS A 265 -1.41 9.54 -14.75
N GLU A 266 -2.53 9.55 -14.01
CA GLU A 266 -3.79 10.09 -14.54
C GLU A 266 -3.71 11.60 -14.83
N MET A 267 -3.02 12.36 -13.99
CA MET A 267 -2.79 13.80 -14.25
C MET A 267 -2.00 14.03 -15.53
N ASP A 268 -0.94 13.25 -15.78
CA ASP A 268 -0.12 13.32 -16.99
C ASP A 268 -0.96 12.98 -18.25
N GLU A 269 -1.98 12.14 -18.08
CA GLU A 269 -2.97 11.80 -19.12
C GLU A 269 -4.16 12.80 -19.19
N GLY A 270 -4.09 13.92 -18.49
CA GLY A 270 -5.09 14.98 -18.48
C GLY A 270 -6.33 14.72 -17.61
N ARG A 271 -6.32 13.70 -16.76
CA ARG A 271 -7.44 13.33 -15.89
C ARG A 271 -7.18 13.72 -14.43
N ARG A 272 -7.61 14.93 -14.03
CA ARG A 272 -7.52 15.38 -12.64
C ARG A 272 -8.66 14.80 -11.79
N ARG A 273 -8.31 14.12 -10.70
CA ARG A 273 -9.28 13.64 -9.71
C ARG A 273 -9.64 14.73 -8.71
N ARG A 274 -10.92 14.83 -8.35
CA ARG A 274 -11.43 15.84 -7.39
C ARG A 274 -10.85 15.69 -5.99
N VAL A 275 -10.36 14.50 -5.66
CA VAL A 275 -9.75 14.25 -4.35
C VAL A 275 -8.42 14.97 -4.18
N LEU A 276 -7.71 15.33 -5.26
CA LEU A 276 -6.44 16.05 -5.19
C LEU A 276 -6.66 17.49 -4.74
N ARG A 277 -5.84 17.96 -3.79
CA ARG A 277 -5.87 19.33 -3.24
C ARG A 277 -5.55 20.37 -4.30
N GLY A 278 -5.98 21.61 -4.06
CA GLY A 278 -5.59 22.75 -4.90
C GLY A 278 -4.09 23.06 -4.83
N ASP A 279 -3.50 22.85 -3.65
CA ASP A 279 -2.08 23.04 -3.33
C ASP A 279 -1.28 21.72 -3.38
N TRP A 280 -1.77 20.72 -4.11
CA TRP A 280 -1.08 19.45 -4.32
C TRP A 280 0.19 19.65 -5.15
N THR A 281 1.34 19.34 -4.55
CA THR A 281 2.67 19.47 -5.16
C THR A 281 3.37 18.12 -5.11
N PRO A 282 3.03 17.22 -6.06
CA PRO A 282 3.51 15.85 -5.99
C PRO A 282 5.01 15.75 -6.15
N THR A 283 5.61 14.88 -5.36
CA THR A 283 7.01 14.52 -5.50
C THR A 283 7.22 13.62 -6.73
N PRO A 284 8.35 13.73 -7.45
CA PRO A 284 8.66 12.82 -8.56
C PRO A 284 8.95 11.38 -8.11
N TRP A 285 9.04 11.16 -6.79
CA TRP A 285 9.33 9.88 -6.16
C TRP A 285 8.10 9.21 -5.56
N SER A 286 6.91 9.67 -5.90
CA SER A 286 5.66 9.10 -5.39
C SER A 286 5.63 7.59 -5.54
N GLY A 287 5.26 6.91 -4.47
CA GLY A 287 5.01 5.49 -4.48
C GLY A 287 3.52 5.18 -4.54
N ARG A 288 3.20 3.92 -4.29
CA ARG A 288 1.83 3.42 -4.27
C ARG A 288 1.59 2.31 -3.23
N TYR A 289 2.61 1.91 -2.50
CA TYR A 289 2.50 0.76 -1.61
C TYR A 289 2.42 1.15 -0.14
N LEU A 290 1.44 0.55 0.53
CA LEU A 290 1.36 0.39 1.96
C LEU A 290 1.77 -1.04 2.30
N VAL A 291 2.76 -1.19 3.15
CA VAL A 291 3.20 -2.50 3.65
C VAL A 291 2.86 -2.60 5.12
N VAL A 292 2.17 -3.64 5.54
CA VAL A 292 1.85 -3.90 6.93
C VAL A 292 2.57 -5.15 7.39
N ILE A 293 3.37 -5.00 8.43
CA ILE A 293 4.09 -6.09 9.09
C ILE A 293 3.69 -6.18 10.56
N ASP A 294 4.16 -7.22 11.21
CA ASP A 294 4.09 -7.41 12.66
C ASP A 294 5.47 -7.86 13.13
N SER A 295 6.19 -6.98 13.79
CA SER A 295 7.52 -7.31 14.33
C SER A 295 7.46 -8.30 15.49
N MET A 296 6.24 -8.59 15.99
CA MET A 296 6.03 -9.48 17.17
C MET A 296 6.89 -9.08 18.37
N SER A 297 7.16 -7.78 18.51
CA SER A 297 7.97 -7.27 19.61
C SER A 297 7.36 -7.66 20.96
N SER A 298 8.14 -8.29 21.82
CA SER A 298 7.72 -8.70 23.18
C SER A 298 7.65 -7.52 24.14
N GLU A 299 8.47 -6.49 23.88
CA GLU A 299 8.57 -5.29 24.70
C GLU A 299 8.34 -4.04 23.86
N GLN A 300 7.95 -2.95 24.52
CA GLN A 300 7.83 -1.66 23.88
C GLN A 300 9.21 -1.04 23.70
N PRO A 301 9.69 -0.84 22.44
CA PRO A 301 10.97 -0.19 22.22
C PRO A 301 10.93 1.28 22.69
N GLY A 302 12.03 1.77 23.22
CA GLY A 302 12.09 3.14 23.74
C GLY A 302 11.86 4.25 22.69
N TRP A 303 11.96 3.93 21.40
CA TRP A 303 11.72 4.85 20.30
C TRP A 303 10.24 4.84 19.82
N SER A 304 9.44 3.86 20.23
CA SER A 304 8.03 3.68 19.84
C SER A 304 7.10 4.04 21.01
N GLY A 305 5.79 4.03 20.74
CA GLY A 305 4.77 4.36 21.72
C GLY A 305 4.30 5.81 21.66
N GLN A 306 3.52 6.22 22.66
CA GLN A 306 3.02 7.59 22.72
C GLN A 306 4.18 8.54 22.98
N PRO A 307 4.36 9.61 22.17
CA PRO A 307 5.21 10.72 22.55
C PRO A 307 4.72 11.27 23.88
N ALA A 308 5.65 11.55 24.80
CA ALA A 308 5.29 12.23 26.04
C ALA A 308 4.43 13.47 25.73
N ALA A 309 3.32 13.61 26.44
CA ALA A 309 2.49 14.80 26.33
C ALA A 309 3.39 16.01 26.63
N ARG A 310 3.43 16.97 25.69
CA ARG A 310 4.11 18.25 25.88
C ARG A 310 3.28 19.15 26.78
#